data_f3105348db0635efcfd7a013f1493e24
#
_entry.id   f3105348db0635efcfd7a013f1493e24
#
_cell.length_a   1.000
_cell.length_b   1.000
_cell.length_c   1.000
_cell.angle_alpha   90.00
_cell.angle_beta   90.00
_cell.angle_gamma   90.00
#
_symmetry.space_group_name_H-M   'P 1'
#
loop_
_entity.id
_entity.type
_entity.pdbx_description
1 polymer ?
#
loop_
_entity_poly.entity_id
_entity_poly.type
_entity_poly.pdbx_seq_one_letter_code
_entity_poly.pdbx_strand_id
1 'polypeptide(L)' 'MIKTYEILENQEVVNTIIADENFMLENYPLGNYREVPSVPTP' A
#
# COMPACT_ATOMS: atom_id res chain seq x y z
N MET A 1 5.49 7.71 8.68
CA MET A 1 4.84 8.59 7.72
C MET A 1 3.68 7.89 7.05
N ILE A 2 2.56 8.55 6.94
CA ILE A 2 1.37 7.96 6.33
C ILE A 2 1.51 7.98 4.81
N LYS A 3 1.21 6.86 4.20
CA LYS A 3 1.28 6.71 2.75
C LYS A 3 0.07 5.94 2.25
N THR A 4 -0.13 5.97 0.95
CA THR A 4 -1.19 5.21 0.32
C THR A 4 -0.61 3.90 -0.20
N TYR A 5 -1.29 2.80 0.11
CA TYR A 5 -0.86 1.47 -0.32
C TYR A 5 -1.99 0.77 -1.03
N GLU A 6 -1.63 0.00 -2.04
CA GLU A 6 -2.57 -0.88 -2.73
C GLU A 6 -2.35 -2.30 -2.24
N ILE A 7 -3.40 -2.94 -1.83
CA ILE A 7 -3.34 -4.33 -1.38
C ILE A 7 -3.52 -5.23 -2.58
N LEU A 8 -2.62 -6.19 -2.71
CA LEU A 8 -2.59 -7.07 -3.87
C LEU A 8 -2.96 -8.49 -3.49
N GLU A 9 -3.68 -9.14 -4.37
CA GLU A 9 -3.99 -10.55 -4.23
C GLU A 9 -3.87 -11.18 -5.61
N ASN A 10 -2.98 -12.17 -5.72
CA ASN A 10 -2.68 -12.79 -7.01
C ASN A 10 -2.25 -11.75 -8.06
N GLN A 11 -1.45 -10.78 -7.60
CA GLN A 11 -0.93 -9.71 -8.45
C GLN A 11 -2.00 -8.73 -8.94
N GLU A 12 -3.17 -8.77 -8.30
CA GLU A 12 -4.26 -7.88 -8.67
C GLU A 12 -4.59 -6.98 -7.49
N VAL A 13 -4.83 -5.70 -7.76
CA VAL A 13 -5.19 -4.76 -6.71
C VAL A 13 -6.63 -5.02 -6.29
N VAL A 14 -6.82 -5.39 -5.02
CA VAL A 14 -8.15 -5.67 -4.50
C VAL A 14 -8.63 -4.60 -3.52
N ASN A 15 -7.72 -3.75 -3.06
CA ASN A 15 -8.10 -2.70 -2.12
C ASN A 15 -7.02 -1.62 -2.09
N THR A 16 -7.39 -0.46 -1.58
CA THR A 16 -6.45 0.65 -1.39
C THR A 16 -6.66 1.17 0.03
N ILE A 17 -5.56 1.33 0.76
CA ILE A 17 -5.64 1.81 2.13
C ILE A 17 -4.62 2.91 2.35
N ILE A 18 -4.84 3.70 3.39
CA ILE A 18 -3.90 4.73 3.82
C ILE A 18 -3.38 4.31 5.18
N ALA A 19 -2.07 4.12 5.28
CA ALA A 19 -1.48 3.61 6.49
C ALA A 19 -0.02 4.00 6.60
N ASP A 20 0.54 3.77 7.79
CA ASP A 20 1.94 3.99 8.05
C ASP A 20 2.74 2.80 7.52
N GLU A 21 3.98 3.07 7.09
CA GLU A 21 4.86 2.02 6.59
C GLU A 21 5.06 0.90 7.61
N ASN A 22 5.24 1.26 8.87
CA ASN A 22 5.43 0.26 9.92
C ASN A 22 4.19 -0.63 10.09
N PHE A 23 3.03 -0.03 9.95
CA PHE A 23 1.79 -0.78 10.00
C PHE A 23 1.75 -1.84 8.90
N MET A 24 2.18 -1.46 7.71
CA MET A 24 2.19 -2.40 6.58
C MET A 24 3.18 -3.52 6.80
N LEU A 25 4.36 -3.20 7.31
CA LEU A 25 5.38 -4.21 7.60
C LEU A 25 4.90 -5.22 8.63
N GLU A 26 4.10 -4.78 9.59
CA GLU A 26 3.63 -5.65 10.67
C GLU A 26 2.40 -6.46 10.29
N ASN A 27 1.56 -5.94 9.40
CA ASN A 27 0.25 -6.54 9.13
C ASN A 27 0.14 -7.20 7.77
N TYR A 28 1.01 -6.86 6.83
CA TYR A 28 0.96 -7.40 5.49
C TYR A 28 2.33 -7.93 5.07
N PRO A 29 2.39 -9.11 4.47
CA PRO A 29 3.67 -9.62 3.99
C PRO A 29 4.10 -8.88 2.74
N LEU A 30 5.42 -8.76 2.57
CA LEU A 30 5.97 -8.18 1.35
C LEU A 30 5.47 -8.95 0.15
N GLY A 31 5.11 -8.25 -0.89
CA GLY A 31 4.58 -8.87 -2.09
C GLY A 31 3.07 -8.85 -2.17
N ASN A 32 2.40 -8.58 -1.03
CA ASN A 32 0.95 -8.49 -1.01
C ASN A 32 0.46 -7.05 -1.00
N TYR A 33 1.36 -6.10 -1.09
CA TYR A 33 0.99 -4.69 -1.17
C TYR A 33 2.09 -3.93 -1.88
N ARG A 34 1.75 -2.76 -2.37
CA ARG A 34 2.75 -1.87 -2.94
C ARG A 34 2.42 -0.44 -2.56
N GLU A 35 3.43 0.38 -2.50
CA GLU A 35 3.25 1.79 -2.22
C GLU A 35 2.80 2.50 -3.50
N VAL A 36 1.75 3.27 -3.37
CA VAL A 36 1.28 4.10 -4.48
C VAL A 36 1.94 5.46 -4.32
N PRO A 37 2.75 5.89 -5.30
CA PRO A 37 3.36 7.19 -5.18
C PRO A 37 2.29 8.26 -5.14
N SER A 38 2.47 9.20 -4.24
CA SER A 38 1.57 10.33 -4.14
C SER A 38 1.76 11.17 -5.39
N VAL A 39 0.77 11.18 -6.25
CA VAL A 39 0.86 11.95 -7.47
C VAL A 39 0.47 13.39 -7.15
N PRO A 40 1.41 14.31 -7.29
CA PRO A 40 1.07 15.71 -7.05
C PRO A 40 0.04 16.16 -8.07
N THR A 41 -0.95 16.82 -7.57
CA THR A 41 -1.95 17.38 -8.44
C THR A 41 -1.32 18.51 -9.25
N PRO A 42 -1.46 18.50 -10.52
CA PRO A 42 -0.94 19.58 -11.35
C PRO A 42 -1.62 20.90 -11.04
#